data_2a79788aa6deb6e6dd632801bf363bbe
#
_entry.id   2a79788aa6deb6e6dd632801bf363bbe
#
_cell.length_a   1.000
_cell.length_b   1.000
_cell.length_c   1.000
_cell.angle_alpha   90.00
_cell.angle_beta   90.00
_cell.angle_gamma   90.00
#
_symmetry.space_group_name_H-M   'P 1'
#
loop_
_entity.id
_entity.type
_entity.pdbx_description
1 polymer ?
#
loop_
_entity_poly.entity_id
_entity_poly.type
_entity_poly.pdbx_seq_one_letter_code
_entity_poly.pdbx_strand_id
1 'polypeptide(L)'
;MSYNIGIDARKIADFGIGTYIRNLVQALGELDQENQYVLFVGLQNKEILEQLPGNFRVVIERSPSYSARELVFLSWRLFRLRLDLYHSTHYVLPAVVPCKAIVTIHDIIHLLYPEFLPSPLAFFYAQRMIRRSLSRGDRIIADSQNTKTDLMEYFDVDGRKIRVVYPGVAESFRHRVTQEEMNRTLAEFGLERPYLLFVGNPKPHKNLDNVIKAFARALEIHPFEADLVCVGDRSSIEFKIRQRASQLGLSDRLKLLGHVEDKDLPTLYQGATLFLFPTLYEGFGLPVVEAMASRVPVVTSNTSALKEVAEGYAHLVNPLDVEEIAKAIAQCMADEDHRDALIKLGVRRAEDFRWSRTAEQTLDVYNSALRRDSRKGKRQTDPKDKA
;
A
#
# COMPACT_ATOMS: atom_id res chain seq x y z
N MET A 1 20.21 -23.14 -8.03
CA MET A 1 19.51 -23.99 -7.04
C MET A 1 18.09 -23.47 -6.92
N SER A 2 17.12 -24.27 -7.20
CA SER A 2 15.68 -23.92 -7.02
C SER A 2 15.31 -23.99 -5.55
N TYR A 3 14.64 -22.96 -5.03
CA TYR A 3 14.12 -22.90 -3.66
C TYR A 3 12.61 -23.03 -3.64
N ASN A 4 12.08 -23.54 -2.54
CA ASN A 4 10.65 -23.66 -2.28
C ASN A 4 10.23 -22.53 -1.33
N ILE A 5 9.57 -21.49 -1.87
CA ILE A 5 9.28 -20.25 -1.18
C ILE A 5 7.78 -20.16 -0.87
N GLY A 6 7.44 -19.99 0.39
CA GLY A 6 6.06 -19.73 0.82
C GLY A 6 5.78 -18.24 0.90
N ILE A 7 4.64 -17.80 0.35
CA ILE A 7 4.17 -16.40 0.46
C ILE A 7 2.79 -16.40 1.11
N ASP A 8 2.63 -15.58 2.15
CA ASP A 8 1.34 -15.39 2.81
C ASP A 8 0.45 -14.45 1.99
N ALA A 9 -0.50 -15.00 1.27
CA ALA A 9 -1.45 -14.27 0.45
C ALA A 9 -2.88 -14.26 1.04
N ARG A 10 -3.05 -14.52 2.35
CA ARG A 10 -4.38 -14.57 2.98
C ARG A 10 -5.07 -13.21 2.99
N LYS A 11 -4.31 -12.14 2.89
CA LYS A 11 -4.80 -10.76 2.80
C LYS A 11 -4.94 -10.24 1.36
N ILE A 12 -4.98 -11.11 0.38
CA ILE A 12 -5.02 -10.75 -1.05
C ILE A 12 -6.27 -9.94 -1.45
N ALA A 13 -7.35 -10.06 -0.67
CA ALA A 13 -8.58 -9.28 -0.86
C ALA A 13 -8.62 -7.97 -0.03
N ASP A 14 -7.66 -7.76 0.88
CA ASP A 14 -7.59 -6.52 1.66
C ASP A 14 -7.09 -5.39 0.74
N PHE A 15 -7.66 -4.20 0.81
CA PHE A 15 -7.33 -3.05 -0.04
C PHE A 15 -5.83 -2.93 -0.41
N GLY A 16 -5.07 -1.95 0.08
CA GLY A 16 -3.68 -1.72 -0.30
C GLY A 16 -2.74 -2.94 -0.11
N ILE A 17 -2.94 -3.74 0.97
CA ILE A 17 -2.16 -4.97 1.19
C ILE A 17 -2.46 -6.01 0.10
N GLY A 18 -3.73 -6.14 -0.29
CA GLY A 18 -4.13 -7.04 -1.38
C GLY A 18 -3.55 -6.61 -2.72
N THR A 19 -3.55 -5.30 -3.01
CA THR A 19 -2.89 -4.74 -4.21
C THR A 19 -1.40 -5.05 -4.20
N TYR A 20 -0.70 -4.89 -3.06
CA TYR A 20 0.70 -5.27 -2.92
C TYR A 20 0.91 -6.76 -3.23
N ILE A 21 0.11 -7.66 -2.62
CA ILE A 21 0.25 -9.11 -2.80
C ILE A 21 0.01 -9.53 -4.25
N ARG A 22 -1.08 -9.08 -4.88
CA ARG A 22 -1.43 -9.45 -6.26
C ARG A 22 -0.33 -9.07 -7.23
N ASN A 23 0.11 -7.82 -7.17
CA ASN A 23 1.13 -7.31 -8.09
C ASN A 23 2.52 -7.90 -7.83
N LEU A 24 2.90 -8.11 -6.56
CA LEU A 24 4.17 -8.77 -6.23
C LEU A 24 4.20 -10.21 -6.75
N VAL A 25 3.12 -10.99 -6.57
CA VAL A 25 3.00 -12.37 -7.05
C VAL A 25 3.11 -12.41 -8.57
N GLN A 26 2.40 -11.53 -9.27
CA GLN A 26 2.47 -11.44 -10.72
C GLN A 26 3.89 -11.12 -11.20
N ALA A 27 4.51 -10.08 -10.64
CA ALA A 27 5.84 -9.64 -11.03
C ALA A 27 6.94 -10.68 -10.68
N LEU A 28 6.82 -11.39 -9.55
CA LEU A 28 7.71 -12.49 -9.22
C LEU A 28 7.55 -13.64 -10.21
N GLY A 29 6.32 -13.96 -10.63
CA GLY A 29 6.07 -15.01 -11.61
C GLY A 29 6.61 -14.70 -13.01
N GLU A 30 6.62 -13.43 -13.40
CA GLU A 30 7.21 -12.99 -14.67
C GLU A 30 8.75 -13.03 -14.63
N LEU A 31 9.34 -12.66 -13.49
CA LEU A 31 10.79 -12.48 -13.34
C LEU A 31 11.52 -13.79 -12.98
N ASP A 32 10.94 -14.59 -12.09
CA ASP A 32 11.61 -15.77 -11.51
C ASP A 32 10.92 -17.07 -11.95
N GLN A 33 11.58 -17.79 -12.87
CA GLN A 33 11.16 -19.09 -13.36
C GLN A 33 11.92 -20.26 -12.69
N GLU A 34 12.90 -19.97 -11.83
CA GLU A 34 13.75 -21.00 -11.21
C GLU A 34 13.15 -21.54 -9.89
N ASN A 35 12.61 -20.65 -9.06
CA ASN A 35 12.05 -20.99 -7.76
C ASN A 35 10.61 -21.50 -7.88
N GLN A 36 10.19 -22.30 -6.88
CA GLN A 36 8.81 -22.77 -6.73
C GLN A 36 8.12 -21.98 -5.62
N TYR A 37 6.92 -21.51 -5.88
CA TYR A 37 6.18 -20.66 -4.95
C TYR A 37 4.94 -21.38 -4.40
N VAL A 38 4.69 -21.24 -3.10
CA VAL A 38 3.51 -21.74 -2.40
C VAL A 38 2.75 -20.54 -1.83
N LEU A 39 1.58 -20.22 -2.37
CA LEU A 39 0.73 -19.17 -1.87
C LEU A 39 -0.25 -19.70 -0.82
N PHE A 40 -0.20 -19.13 0.38
CA PHE A 40 -1.17 -19.39 1.43
C PHE A 40 -2.35 -18.46 1.28
N VAL A 41 -3.54 -18.97 1.00
CA VAL A 41 -4.73 -18.19 0.68
C VAL A 41 -5.88 -18.55 1.58
N GLY A 42 -6.69 -17.58 2.00
CA GLY A 42 -7.94 -17.81 2.71
C GLY A 42 -8.97 -18.50 1.81
N LEU A 43 -9.84 -19.31 2.41
CA LEU A 43 -10.85 -20.10 1.67
C LEU A 43 -11.75 -19.21 0.79
N GLN A 44 -12.12 -18.02 1.27
CA GLN A 44 -12.97 -17.05 0.58
C GLN A 44 -12.30 -16.40 -0.64
N ASN A 45 -10.98 -16.51 -0.78
CA ASN A 45 -10.20 -15.79 -1.79
C ASN A 45 -9.67 -16.75 -2.90
N LYS A 46 -10.20 -17.96 -2.99
CA LYS A 46 -9.73 -18.97 -3.94
C LYS A 46 -9.85 -18.53 -5.40
N GLU A 47 -10.91 -17.80 -5.73
CA GLU A 47 -11.23 -17.36 -7.10
C GLU A 47 -10.30 -16.25 -7.62
N ILE A 48 -9.65 -15.48 -6.72
CA ILE A 48 -8.75 -14.38 -7.10
C ILE A 48 -7.48 -14.90 -7.82
N LEU A 49 -7.22 -16.22 -7.80
CA LEU A 49 -5.96 -16.83 -8.20
C LEU A 49 -6.07 -17.75 -9.43
N GLU A 50 -7.08 -17.54 -10.27
CA GLU A 50 -7.29 -18.39 -11.46
C GLU A 50 -6.21 -18.25 -12.53
N GLN A 51 -5.38 -17.18 -12.47
CA GLN A 51 -4.31 -16.88 -13.42
C GLN A 51 -2.93 -16.76 -12.74
N LEU A 52 -2.52 -17.80 -12.04
CA LEU A 52 -1.18 -17.80 -11.43
C LEU A 52 -0.10 -18.20 -12.45
N PRO A 53 1.11 -17.64 -12.31
CA PRO A 53 2.28 -18.13 -13.03
C PRO A 53 2.53 -19.63 -12.78
N GLY A 54 3.08 -20.34 -13.78
CA GLY A 54 3.17 -21.80 -13.77
C GLY A 54 4.03 -22.41 -12.65
N ASN A 55 4.91 -21.63 -12.04
CA ASN A 55 5.72 -22.03 -10.89
C ASN A 55 5.09 -21.72 -9.53
N PHE A 56 3.82 -21.31 -9.51
CA PHE A 56 3.04 -21.04 -8.29
C PHE A 56 2.01 -22.15 -8.04
N ARG A 57 1.83 -22.52 -6.78
CA ARG A 57 0.75 -23.39 -6.31
C ARG A 57 0.04 -22.80 -5.10
N VAL A 58 -1.24 -23.06 -4.98
CA VAL A 58 -2.08 -22.55 -3.87
C VAL A 58 -2.23 -23.60 -2.77
N VAL A 59 -2.15 -23.12 -1.53
CA VAL A 59 -2.49 -23.87 -0.32
C VAL A 59 -3.55 -23.10 0.46
N ILE A 60 -4.74 -23.70 0.56
CA ILE A 60 -5.86 -23.07 1.31
C ILE A 60 -5.58 -23.13 2.80
N GLU A 61 -5.51 -21.97 3.45
CA GLU A 61 -5.40 -21.81 4.90
C GLU A 61 -6.77 -21.44 5.49
N ARG A 62 -7.25 -22.24 6.43
CA ARG A 62 -8.58 -22.08 7.03
C ARG A 62 -8.59 -21.33 8.35
N SER A 63 -7.42 -21.04 8.90
CA SER A 63 -7.31 -20.30 10.17
C SER A 63 -7.69 -18.85 9.97
N PRO A 64 -8.60 -18.29 10.78
CA PRO A 64 -8.90 -16.87 10.75
C PRO A 64 -7.65 -16.03 11.04
N SER A 65 -7.49 -14.93 10.32
CA SER A 65 -6.41 -13.96 10.58
C SER A 65 -6.52 -13.41 12.02
N TYR A 66 -5.37 -13.12 12.62
CA TYR A 66 -5.25 -12.61 14.00
C TYR A 66 -5.75 -13.55 15.11
N SER A 67 -5.86 -14.86 14.84
CA SER A 67 -6.29 -15.86 15.81
C SER A 67 -5.11 -16.65 16.41
N ALA A 68 -5.30 -17.17 17.63
CA ALA A 68 -4.34 -18.11 18.21
C ALA A 68 -4.19 -19.41 17.36
N ARG A 69 -5.26 -19.79 16.65
CA ARG A 69 -5.24 -20.94 15.72
C ARG A 69 -4.28 -20.68 14.55
N GLU A 70 -4.27 -19.47 14.00
CA GLU A 70 -3.32 -19.07 12.95
C GLU A 70 -1.87 -19.35 13.36
N LEU A 71 -1.49 -18.93 14.57
CA LEU A 71 -0.11 -19.05 15.04
C LEU A 71 0.35 -20.52 15.13
N VAL A 72 -0.55 -21.46 15.40
CA VAL A 72 -0.21 -22.89 15.60
C VAL A 72 -0.39 -23.69 14.30
N PHE A 73 -1.54 -23.58 13.64
CA PHE A 73 -1.83 -24.38 12.45
C PHE A 73 -0.96 -24.00 11.26
N LEU A 74 -0.70 -22.71 11.08
CA LEU A 74 0.20 -22.27 10.01
C LEU A 74 1.63 -22.78 10.27
N SER A 75 2.11 -22.76 11.53
CA SER A 75 3.41 -23.35 11.90
C SER A 75 3.52 -24.83 11.51
N TRP A 76 2.48 -25.61 11.82
CA TRP A 76 2.44 -27.03 11.46
C TRP A 76 2.45 -27.24 9.94
N ARG A 77 1.72 -26.41 9.19
CA ARG A 77 1.71 -26.46 7.72
C ARG A 77 3.08 -26.13 7.12
N LEU A 78 3.72 -25.07 7.60
CA LEU A 78 5.06 -24.70 7.14
C LEU A 78 6.06 -25.84 7.33
N PHE A 79 5.97 -26.54 8.47
CA PHE A 79 6.80 -27.71 8.75
C PHE A 79 6.56 -28.86 7.74
N ARG A 80 5.30 -29.15 7.40
CA ARG A 80 4.95 -30.21 6.44
C ARG A 80 5.35 -29.92 5.01
N LEU A 81 5.35 -28.65 4.60
CA LEU A 81 5.66 -28.22 3.23
C LEU A 81 7.16 -28.15 2.95
N ARG A 82 8.02 -28.27 3.98
CA ARG A 82 9.50 -28.21 3.86
C ARG A 82 9.97 -27.04 3.02
N LEU A 83 9.46 -25.82 3.33
CA LEU A 83 9.88 -24.60 2.67
C LEU A 83 11.31 -24.22 3.03
N ASP A 84 12.03 -23.60 2.09
CA ASP A 84 13.33 -23.01 2.34
C ASP A 84 13.18 -21.59 2.93
N LEU A 85 12.11 -20.89 2.52
CA LEU A 85 11.80 -19.54 2.97
C LEU A 85 10.29 -19.33 3.07
N TYR A 86 9.88 -18.57 4.08
CA TYR A 86 8.51 -18.09 4.23
C TYR A 86 8.50 -16.56 4.30
N HIS A 87 7.73 -15.92 3.41
CA HIS A 87 7.49 -14.50 3.38
C HIS A 87 6.08 -14.18 3.92
N SER A 88 6.01 -13.59 5.11
CA SER A 88 4.78 -12.98 5.60
C SER A 88 4.64 -11.58 4.99
N THR A 89 3.63 -11.37 4.17
CA THR A 89 3.34 -10.07 3.53
C THR A 89 2.67 -9.07 4.48
N HIS A 90 2.74 -9.34 5.78
CA HIS A 90 2.12 -8.54 6.81
C HIS A 90 2.83 -8.86 8.16
N TYR A 91 2.74 -7.98 9.15
CA TYR A 91 3.56 -8.01 10.37
C TYR A 91 3.36 -9.21 11.32
N VAL A 92 2.53 -10.20 11.00
CA VAL A 92 2.31 -11.38 11.86
C VAL A 92 3.10 -12.58 11.33
N LEU A 93 4.00 -13.12 12.15
CA LEU A 93 4.64 -14.41 11.92
C LEU A 93 3.96 -15.52 12.72
N PRO A 94 3.88 -16.76 12.17
CA PRO A 94 3.46 -17.95 12.90
C PRO A 94 4.27 -18.19 14.17
N ALA A 95 3.74 -19.01 15.09
CA ALA A 95 4.41 -19.31 16.37
C ALA A 95 5.81 -19.89 16.18
N VAL A 96 5.97 -20.77 15.21
CA VAL A 96 7.23 -21.37 14.79
C VAL A 96 7.34 -21.28 13.28
N VAL A 97 8.44 -20.76 12.76
CA VAL A 97 8.79 -20.79 11.35
C VAL A 97 9.99 -21.70 11.19
N PRO A 98 9.85 -22.89 10.55
CA PRO A 98 10.91 -23.90 10.47
C PRO A 98 11.95 -23.61 9.38
N CYS A 99 11.82 -22.50 8.66
CA CYS A 99 12.67 -22.07 7.55
C CYS A 99 13.08 -20.62 7.71
N LYS A 100 13.77 -20.04 6.73
CA LYS A 100 14.06 -18.61 6.69
C LYS A 100 12.77 -17.80 6.67
N ALA A 101 12.71 -16.71 7.45
CA ALA A 101 11.54 -15.86 7.57
C ALA A 101 11.81 -14.44 7.08
N ILE A 102 10.97 -13.98 6.18
CA ILE A 102 10.91 -12.58 5.74
C ILE A 102 9.55 -12.00 6.12
N VAL A 103 9.53 -10.75 6.51
CA VAL A 103 8.30 -10.05 6.90
C VAL A 103 8.25 -8.71 6.20
N THR A 104 7.17 -8.43 5.49
CA THR A 104 6.86 -7.07 5.06
C THR A 104 6.06 -6.36 6.15
N ILE A 105 6.52 -5.17 6.52
CA ILE A 105 5.81 -4.25 7.42
C ILE A 105 5.51 -2.99 6.63
N HIS A 106 4.24 -2.82 6.27
CA HIS A 106 3.78 -1.71 5.46
C HIS A 106 3.85 -0.38 6.23
N ASP A 107 3.42 -0.40 7.49
CA ASP A 107 3.46 0.75 8.39
C ASP A 107 3.35 0.30 9.86
N ILE A 108 3.43 1.28 10.77
CA ILE A 108 3.14 1.10 12.20
C ILE A 108 2.09 2.11 12.70
N ILE A 109 1.16 2.51 11.82
CA ILE A 109 0.13 3.51 12.13
C ILE A 109 -0.64 3.18 13.41
N HIS A 110 -0.92 1.90 13.65
CA HIS A 110 -1.62 1.43 14.84
C HIS A 110 -0.86 1.70 16.15
N LEU A 111 0.45 1.92 16.08
CA LEU A 111 1.28 2.23 17.24
C LEU A 111 1.50 3.73 17.41
N LEU A 112 1.52 4.47 16.30
CA LEU A 112 1.68 5.93 16.30
C LEU A 112 0.38 6.64 16.64
N TYR A 113 -0.76 6.06 16.26
CA TYR A 113 -2.11 6.59 16.47
C TYR A 113 -3.00 5.55 17.14
N PRO A 114 -2.78 5.23 18.42
CA PRO A 114 -3.52 4.20 19.14
C PRO A 114 -5.03 4.48 19.24
N GLU A 115 -5.42 5.76 19.15
CA GLU A 115 -6.81 6.19 19.12
C GLU A 115 -7.60 5.67 17.89
N PHE A 116 -6.91 5.22 16.85
CA PHE A 116 -7.55 4.62 15.66
C PHE A 116 -7.82 3.12 15.83
N LEU A 117 -7.37 2.52 16.92
CA LEU A 117 -7.62 1.13 17.24
C LEU A 117 -8.93 0.93 18.01
N PRO A 118 -9.61 -0.22 17.82
CA PRO A 118 -10.89 -0.49 18.48
C PRO A 118 -10.75 -0.71 20.00
N SER A 119 -9.56 -1.00 20.50
CA SER A 119 -9.32 -1.23 21.92
C SER A 119 -7.84 -1.17 22.28
N PRO A 120 -7.49 -0.91 23.56
CA PRO A 120 -6.11 -1.01 24.06
C PRO A 120 -5.50 -2.41 23.89
N LEU A 121 -6.30 -3.47 23.94
CA LEU A 121 -5.83 -4.84 23.71
C LEU A 121 -5.32 -5.02 22.28
N ALA A 122 -5.96 -4.39 21.28
CA ALA A 122 -5.51 -4.40 19.90
C ALA A 122 -4.13 -3.73 19.76
N PHE A 123 -3.89 -2.64 20.49
CA PHE A 123 -2.59 -1.97 20.54
C PHE A 123 -1.49 -2.90 21.07
N PHE A 124 -1.70 -3.52 22.22
CA PHE A 124 -0.72 -4.45 22.82
C PHE A 124 -0.47 -5.67 21.93
N TYR A 125 -1.53 -6.17 21.27
CA TYR A 125 -1.40 -7.26 20.31
C TYR A 125 -0.52 -6.84 19.12
N ALA A 126 -0.82 -5.71 18.48
CA ALA A 126 -0.05 -5.21 17.35
C ALA A 126 1.42 -4.99 17.73
N GLN A 127 1.68 -4.29 18.84
CA GLN A 127 3.03 -4.04 19.35
C GLN A 127 3.80 -5.35 19.58
N ARG A 128 3.17 -6.34 20.23
CA ARG A 128 3.80 -7.64 20.50
C ARG A 128 4.08 -8.42 19.20
N MET A 129 3.16 -8.41 18.26
CA MET A 129 3.33 -9.14 16.99
C MET A 129 4.42 -8.51 16.13
N ILE A 130 4.45 -7.18 16.01
CA ILE A 130 5.51 -6.47 15.27
C ILE A 130 6.87 -6.72 15.92
N ARG A 131 6.99 -6.54 17.24
CA ARG A 131 8.25 -6.82 17.98
C ARG A 131 8.74 -8.25 17.75
N ARG A 132 7.81 -9.23 17.78
CA ARG A 132 8.13 -10.62 17.51
C ARG A 132 8.65 -10.83 16.08
N SER A 133 7.99 -10.23 15.10
CA SER A 133 8.35 -10.34 13.68
C SER A 133 9.71 -9.68 13.42
N LEU A 134 9.97 -8.53 14.02
CA LEU A 134 11.27 -7.87 13.98
C LEU A 134 12.39 -8.72 14.60
N SER A 135 12.11 -9.42 15.70
CA SER A 135 13.11 -10.27 16.36
C SER A 135 13.38 -11.57 15.59
N ARG A 136 12.34 -12.23 15.08
CA ARG A 136 12.41 -13.57 14.48
C ARG A 136 12.60 -13.62 12.97
N GLY A 137 12.19 -12.57 12.25
CA GLY A 137 12.44 -12.47 10.80
C GLY A 137 13.95 -12.41 10.51
N ASP A 138 14.44 -13.16 9.54
CA ASP A 138 15.83 -13.08 9.05
C ASP A 138 16.09 -11.77 8.34
N ARG A 139 15.08 -11.24 7.62
CA ARG A 139 15.02 -9.93 6.99
C ARG A 139 13.63 -9.33 7.13
N ILE A 140 13.60 -8.01 7.14
CA ILE A 140 12.38 -7.21 7.15
C ILE A 140 12.35 -6.38 5.87
N ILE A 141 11.21 -6.32 5.20
CA ILE A 141 10.91 -5.40 4.12
C ILE A 141 10.05 -4.27 4.70
N ALA A 142 10.40 -3.04 4.40
CA ALA A 142 9.61 -1.85 4.68
C ALA A 142 9.29 -1.16 3.34
N ASP A 143 8.07 -0.66 3.19
CA ASP A 143 7.59 -0.06 1.94
C ASP A 143 8.18 1.33 1.68
N SER A 144 8.80 1.96 2.69
CA SER A 144 9.43 3.28 2.59
C SER A 144 10.59 3.43 3.57
N GLN A 145 11.42 4.45 3.33
CA GLN A 145 12.45 4.86 4.29
C GLN A 145 11.82 5.38 5.58
N ASN A 146 10.67 6.07 5.47
CA ASN A 146 9.90 6.51 6.64
C ASN A 146 9.50 5.32 7.52
N THR A 147 8.86 4.29 6.95
CA THR A 147 8.49 3.08 7.72
C THR A 147 9.71 2.40 8.35
N LYS A 148 10.85 2.35 7.63
CA LYS A 148 12.10 1.83 8.20
C LYS A 148 12.56 2.67 9.41
N THR A 149 12.54 3.99 9.31
CA THR A 149 12.91 4.91 10.39
C THR A 149 11.99 4.71 11.60
N ASP A 150 10.67 4.71 11.37
CA ASP A 150 9.67 4.48 12.42
C ASP A 150 9.89 3.14 13.15
N LEU A 151 10.21 2.07 12.42
CA LEU A 151 10.53 0.76 13.01
C LEU A 151 11.80 0.79 13.86
N MET A 152 12.85 1.49 13.40
CA MET A 152 14.09 1.62 14.13
C MET A 152 13.90 2.43 15.41
N GLU A 153 13.20 3.55 15.34
CA GLU A 153 12.96 4.44 16.48
C GLU A 153 12.02 3.81 17.52
N TYR A 154 10.93 3.18 17.08
CA TYR A 154 9.93 2.63 17.99
C TYR A 154 10.36 1.32 18.66
N PHE A 155 11.16 0.48 17.99
CA PHE A 155 11.51 -0.87 18.44
C PHE A 155 13.00 -1.07 18.73
N ASP A 156 13.86 -0.07 18.54
CA ASP A 156 15.32 -0.17 18.69
C ASP A 156 15.90 -1.36 17.89
N VAL A 157 15.49 -1.51 16.63
CA VAL A 157 15.91 -2.60 15.76
C VAL A 157 17.08 -2.19 14.84
N ASP A 158 18.04 -3.11 14.64
CA ASP A 158 19.18 -2.89 13.73
C ASP A 158 18.68 -2.64 12.29
N GLY A 159 18.89 -1.43 11.79
CA GLY A 159 18.48 -1.02 10.44
C GLY A 159 19.09 -1.86 9.30
N ARG A 160 20.22 -2.60 9.57
CA ARG A 160 20.81 -3.54 8.60
C ARG A 160 19.92 -4.75 8.33
N LYS A 161 18.97 -5.04 9.24
CA LYS A 161 17.97 -6.11 9.07
C LYS A 161 16.81 -5.68 8.19
N ILE A 162 16.56 -4.36 8.07
CA ILE A 162 15.45 -3.78 7.34
C ILE A 162 15.92 -3.33 5.96
N ARG A 163 15.28 -3.83 4.91
CA ARG A 163 15.44 -3.39 3.51
C ARG A 163 14.22 -2.59 3.09
N VAL A 164 14.46 -1.43 2.53
CA VAL A 164 13.39 -0.66 1.89
C VAL A 164 13.20 -1.22 0.49
N VAL A 165 11.96 -1.61 0.19
CA VAL A 165 11.52 -2.10 -1.12
C VAL A 165 10.22 -1.38 -1.43
N TYR A 166 10.28 -0.37 -2.28
CA TYR A 166 9.11 0.41 -2.65
C TYR A 166 8.11 -0.43 -3.45
N PRO A 167 6.81 -0.37 -3.13
CA PRO A 167 5.77 -0.90 -3.99
C PRO A 167 5.76 -0.24 -5.36
N GLY A 168 5.32 -0.96 -6.37
CA GLY A 168 5.11 -0.43 -7.70
C GLY A 168 3.70 0.14 -7.90
N VAL A 169 3.48 0.76 -9.05
CA VAL A 169 2.17 1.09 -9.57
C VAL A 169 1.82 0.14 -10.73
N ALA A 170 0.58 -0.30 -10.79
CA ALA A 170 0.13 -1.23 -11.83
C ALA A 170 0.16 -0.56 -13.22
N GLU A 171 0.49 -1.34 -14.25
CA GLU A 171 0.61 -0.82 -15.62
C GLU A 171 -0.71 -0.25 -16.15
N SER A 172 -1.86 -0.70 -15.63
CA SER A 172 -3.19 -0.16 -15.98
C SER A 172 -3.31 1.35 -15.74
N PHE A 173 -2.64 1.91 -14.71
CA PHE A 173 -2.62 3.36 -14.45
C PHE A 173 -1.73 4.15 -15.42
N ARG A 174 -0.80 3.48 -16.12
CA ARG A 174 0.11 4.10 -17.10
C ARG A 174 -0.49 4.17 -18.50
N HIS A 175 -1.36 3.20 -18.83
CA HIS A 175 -2.01 3.14 -20.12
C HIS A 175 -3.06 4.24 -20.24
N ARG A 176 -3.10 4.93 -21.38
CA ARG A 176 -4.14 5.90 -21.65
C ARG A 176 -5.44 5.18 -22.00
N VAL A 177 -6.51 5.53 -21.28
CA VAL A 177 -7.86 5.12 -21.66
C VAL A 177 -8.32 5.89 -22.89
N THR A 178 -9.14 5.25 -23.73
CA THR A 178 -9.73 5.92 -24.87
C THR A 178 -10.79 6.92 -24.43
N GLN A 179 -11.08 7.93 -25.26
CA GLN A 179 -12.13 8.91 -24.95
C GLN A 179 -13.52 8.25 -24.83
N GLU A 180 -13.77 7.20 -25.61
CA GLU A 180 -15.02 6.44 -25.52
C GLU A 180 -15.15 5.70 -24.19
N GLU A 181 -14.10 5.03 -23.74
CA GLU A 181 -14.05 4.36 -22.44
C GLU A 181 -14.18 5.36 -21.30
N MET A 182 -13.47 6.50 -21.37
CA MET A 182 -13.58 7.60 -20.41
C MET A 182 -15.05 8.06 -20.29
N ASN A 183 -15.68 8.42 -21.40
CA ASN A 183 -17.04 8.94 -21.40
C ASN A 183 -18.04 7.91 -20.86
N ARG A 184 -17.89 6.63 -21.22
CA ARG A 184 -18.74 5.55 -20.74
C ARG A 184 -18.60 5.38 -19.21
N THR A 185 -17.38 5.24 -18.72
CA THR A 185 -17.12 5.01 -17.29
C THR A 185 -17.58 6.21 -16.46
N LEU A 186 -17.28 7.44 -16.88
CA LEU A 186 -17.72 8.62 -16.15
C LEU A 186 -19.26 8.73 -16.12
N ALA A 187 -19.95 8.39 -17.21
CA ALA A 187 -21.41 8.37 -17.26
C ALA A 187 -22.00 7.30 -16.32
N GLU A 188 -21.40 6.10 -16.25
CA GLU A 188 -21.82 5.04 -15.32
C GLU A 188 -21.75 5.47 -13.86
N PHE A 189 -20.78 6.31 -13.50
CA PHE A 189 -20.63 6.89 -12.16
C PHE A 189 -21.36 8.22 -11.97
N GLY A 190 -22.06 8.74 -12.99
CA GLY A 190 -22.80 10.02 -12.94
C GLY A 190 -21.89 11.22 -12.76
N LEU A 191 -20.69 11.20 -13.37
CA LEU A 191 -19.70 12.28 -13.32
C LEU A 191 -19.77 13.13 -14.59
N GLU A 192 -20.57 14.18 -14.53
CA GLU A 192 -20.82 15.09 -15.66
C GLU A 192 -19.98 16.36 -15.62
N ARG A 193 -19.43 16.70 -14.47
CA ARG A 193 -18.60 17.90 -14.27
C ARG A 193 -17.13 17.52 -14.08
N PRO A 194 -16.19 18.44 -14.31
CA PRO A 194 -14.82 18.26 -13.82
C PRO A 194 -14.82 17.92 -12.32
N TYR A 195 -13.85 17.15 -11.86
CA TYR A 195 -13.82 16.75 -10.45
C TYR A 195 -12.41 16.66 -9.87
N LEU A 196 -12.36 16.86 -8.56
CA LEU A 196 -11.23 16.56 -7.72
C LEU A 196 -11.45 15.16 -7.13
N LEU A 197 -10.44 14.31 -7.17
CA LEU A 197 -10.55 12.90 -6.77
C LEU A 197 -9.84 12.66 -5.43
N PHE A 198 -10.51 11.94 -4.55
CA PHE A 198 -9.95 11.33 -3.35
C PHE A 198 -10.19 9.82 -3.40
N VAL A 199 -9.14 9.00 -3.18
CA VAL A 199 -9.25 7.54 -3.17
C VAL A 199 -8.73 6.98 -1.85
N GLY A 200 -9.58 6.31 -1.12
CA GLY A 200 -9.20 5.66 0.13
C GLY A 200 -10.39 5.40 1.06
N ASN A 201 -10.28 4.35 1.88
CA ASN A 201 -11.28 4.11 2.91
C ASN A 201 -11.27 5.27 3.92
N PRO A 202 -12.42 5.78 4.31
CA PRO A 202 -12.54 6.97 5.14
C PRO A 202 -12.21 6.68 6.62
N LYS A 203 -10.99 6.20 6.88
CA LYS A 203 -10.44 6.09 8.23
C LYS A 203 -9.94 7.46 8.71
N PRO A 204 -9.85 7.72 10.03
CA PRO A 204 -9.49 9.03 10.56
C PRO A 204 -8.18 9.59 9.99
N HIS A 205 -7.13 8.76 9.85
CA HIS A 205 -5.85 9.18 9.30
C HIS A 205 -5.89 9.59 7.82
N LYS A 206 -6.92 9.17 7.07
CA LYS A 206 -7.11 9.59 5.68
C LYS A 206 -7.59 11.04 5.55
N ASN A 207 -7.99 11.66 6.67
CA ASN A 207 -8.20 13.11 6.80
C ASN A 207 -9.31 13.70 5.89
N LEU A 208 -10.29 12.89 5.50
CA LEU A 208 -11.34 13.30 4.56
C LEU A 208 -12.16 14.50 5.06
N ASP A 209 -12.38 14.66 6.37
CA ASP A 209 -13.09 15.83 6.93
C ASP A 209 -12.37 17.14 6.60
N ASN A 210 -11.02 17.19 6.71
CA ASN A 210 -10.25 18.37 6.33
C ASN A 210 -10.21 18.58 4.81
N VAL A 211 -10.24 17.50 4.00
CA VAL A 211 -10.37 17.61 2.53
C VAL A 211 -11.68 18.31 2.16
N ILE A 212 -12.80 17.90 2.77
CA ILE A 212 -14.12 18.51 2.50
C ILE A 212 -14.15 19.97 2.92
N LYS A 213 -13.60 20.31 4.11
CA LYS A 213 -13.48 21.70 4.56
C LYS A 213 -12.62 22.55 3.63
N ALA A 214 -11.47 22.00 3.24
CA ALA A 214 -10.54 22.68 2.33
C ALA A 214 -11.14 22.89 0.93
N PHE A 215 -11.92 21.92 0.44
CA PHE A 215 -12.65 22.08 -0.82
C PHE A 215 -13.67 23.21 -0.75
N ALA A 216 -14.49 23.30 0.33
CA ALA A 216 -15.40 24.42 0.55
C ALA A 216 -14.65 25.76 0.58
N ARG A 217 -13.55 25.81 1.34
CA ARG A 217 -12.73 27.02 1.49
C ARG A 217 -12.05 27.43 0.18
N ALA A 218 -11.60 26.46 -0.63
CA ALA A 218 -11.01 26.73 -1.94
C ALA A 218 -11.99 27.40 -2.91
N LEU A 219 -13.28 27.02 -2.87
CA LEU A 219 -14.35 27.66 -3.65
C LEU A 219 -14.58 29.12 -3.26
N GLU A 220 -14.35 29.49 -1.98
CA GLU A 220 -14.41 30.88 -1.52
C GLU A 220 -13.18 31.67 -1.98
N ILE A 221 -11.97 31.06 -1.98
CA ILE A 221 -10.73 31.70 -2.42
C ILE A 221 -10.75 31.95 -3.93
N HIS A 222 -11.12 30.95 -4.71
CA HIS A 222 -11.21 31.01 -6.17
C HIS A 222 -12.42 30.17 -6.62
N PRO A 223 -13.51 30.79 -7.09
CA PRO A 223 -14.66 30.04 -7.60
C PRO A 223 -14.31 29.22 -8.84
N PHE A 224 -14.69 27.93 -8.84
CA PHE A 224 -14.52 27.01 -9.96
C PHE A 224 -15.68 25.99 -10.02
N GLU A 225 -15.91 25.44 -11.22
CA GLU A 225 -16.91 24.42 -11.44
C GLU A 225 -16.27 23.03 -11.45
N ALA A 226 -16.29 22.34 -10.29
CA ALA A 226 -15.88 20.94 -10.16
C ALA A 226 -16.57 20.28 -8.97
N ASP A 227 -16.72 18.96 -9.00
CA ASP A 227 -17.21 18.16 -7.88
C ASP A 227 -16.04 17.59 -7.06
N LEU A 228 -16.27 17.26 -5.78
CA LEU A 228 -15.36 16.43 -4.99
C LEU A 228 -15.86 14.99 -5.03
N VAL A 229 -15.09 14.11 -5.68
CA VAL A 229 -15.39 12.70 -5.84
C VAL A 229 -14.56 11.87 -4.88
N CYS A 230 -15.23 11.06 -4.05
CA CYS A 230 -14.58 10.19 -3.07
C CYS A 230 -14.85 8.72 -3.39
N VAL A 231 -13.78 7.94 -3.56
CA VAL A 231 -13.80 6.50 -3.77
C VAL A 231 -13.33 5.79 -2.52
N GLY A 232 -14.06 4.79 -2.04
CA GLY A 232 -13.73 3.97 -0.88
C GLY A 232 -14.97 3.47 -0.16
N ASP A 233 -14.81 2.46 0.71
CA ASP A 233 -15.95 1.93 1.47
C ASP A 233 -16.52 3.02 2.39
N ARG A 234 -17.79 3.35 2.17
CA ARG A 234 -18.53 4.43 2.83
C ARG A 234 -19.39 3.97 4.02
N SER A 235 -19.52 2.67 4.23
CA SER A 235 -20.55 2.09 5.11
C SER A 235 -20.53 2.60 6.56
N SER A 236 -19.37 2.96 7.10
CA SER A 236 -19.22 3.33 8.52
C SER A 236 -19.34 4.82 8.83
N ILE A 237 -19.08 5.72 7.86
CA ILE A 237 -19.01 7.17 8.11
C ILE A 237 -19.76 8.03 7.08
N GLU A 238 -20.47 7.42 6.13
CA GLU A 238 -21.22 8.14 5.08
C GLU A 238 -22.12 9.24 5.66
N PHE A 239 -22.85 8.93 6.72
CA PHE A 239 -23.72 9.91 7.38
C PHE A 239 -22.96 11.15 7.85
N LYS A 240 -21.81 10.95 8.50
CA LYS A 240 -20.99 12.08 9.00
C LYS A 240 -20.41 12.92 7.85
N ILE A 241 -20.00 12.25 6.77
CA ILE A 241 -19.47 12.92 5.57
C ILE A 241 -20.56 13.77 4.92
N ARG A 242 -21.76 13.22 4.69
CA ARG A 242 -22.91 13.95 4.11
C ARG A 242 -23.38 15.09 5.01
N GLN A 243 -23.43 14.89 6.32
CA GLN A 243 -23.74 15.94 7.27
C GLN A 243 -22.73 17.09 7.18
N ARG A 244 -21.42 16.78 7.12
CA ARG A 244 -20.37 17.79 6.95
C ARG A 244 -20.53 18.55 5.64
N ALA A 245 -20.76 17.85 4.54
CA ALA A 245 -20.97 18.47 3.23
C ALA A 245 -22.18 19.42 3.24
N SER A 246 -23.30 18.99 3.85
CA SER A 246 -24.51 19.83 3.99
C SER A 246 -24.25 21.09 4.81
N GLN A 247 -23.52 20.99 5.93
CA GLN A 247 -23.14 22.14 6.75
C GLN A 247 -22.30 23.18 6.00
N LEU A 248 -21.55 22.74 4.97
CA LEU A 248 -20.67 23.56 4.16
C LEU A 248 -21.27 23.95 2.78
N GLY A 249 -22.55 23.64 2.55
CA GLY A 249 -23.22 23.95 1.28
C GLY A 249 -22.73 23.12 0.09
N LEU A 250 -22.16 21.94 0.34
CA LEU A 250 -21.54 21.07 -0.69
C LEU A 250 -22.40 19.86 -1.06
N SER A 251 -23.68 19.80 -0.66
CA SER A 251 -24.52 18.61 -0.87
C SER A 251 -24.56 18.13 -2.32
N ASP A 252 -24.61 19.06 -3.28
CA ASP A 252 -24.69 18.78 -4.71
C ASP A 252 -23.30 18.69 -5.39
N ARG A 253 -22.24 18.95 -4.63
CA ARG A 253 -20.85 18.99 -5.12
C ARG A 253 -20.00 17.84 -4.58
N LEU A 254 -20.54 17.02 -3.65
CA LEU A 254 -19.85 15.86 -3.08
C LEU A 254 -20.46 14.57 -3.62
N LYS A 255 -19.65 13.78 -4.33
CA LYS A 255 -20.00 12.46 -4.85
C LYS A 255 -19.27 11.38 -4.06
N LEU A 256 -20.01 10.44 -3.48
CA LEU A 256 -19.45 9.28 -2.77
C LEU A 256 -19.74 8.03 -3.60
N LEU A 257 -18.75 7.51 -4.30
CA LEU A 257 -18.93 6.38 -5.23
C LEU A 257 -18.97 5.01 -4.52
N GLY A 258 -18.42 4.92 -3.30
CA GLY A 258 -18.28 3.64 -2.62
C GLY A 258 -17.11 2.82 -3.18
N HIS A 259 -17.23 1.50 -3.17
CA HIS A 259 -16.25 0.62 -3.78
C HIS A 259 -16.31 0.73 -5.29
N VAL A 260 -15.15 0.88 -5.92
CA VAL A 260 -14.95 0.88 -7.37
C VAL A 260 -14.07 -0.30 -7.72
N GLU A 261 -14.39 -1.00 -8.79
CA GLU A 261 -13.59 -2.13 -9.27
C GLU A 261 -12.22 -1.67 -9.78
N ASP A 262 -11.20 -2.53 -9.61
CA ASP A 262 -9.81 -2.22 -10.00
C ASP A 262 -9.69 -1.85 -11.50
N LYS A 263 -10.58 -2.36 -12.37
CA LYS A 263 -10.58 -2.05 -13.81
C LYS A 263 -11.01 -0.62 -14.14
N ASP A 264 -11.92 -0.04 -13.33
CA ASP A 264 -12.50 1.29 -13.58
C ASP A 264 -11.70 2.41 -12.90
N LEU A 265 -10.90 2.05 -11.89
CA LEU A 265 -10.14 3.00 -11.10
C LEU A 265 -9.14 3.84 -11.93
N PRO A 266 -8.37 3.27 -12.89
CA PRO A 266 -7.49 4.05 -13.76
C PRO A 266 -8.24 5.13 -14.55
N THR A 267 -9.46 4.84 -15.03
CA THR A 267 -10.30 5.80 -15.75
C THR A 267 -10.73 6.95 -14.85
N LEU A 268 -11.13 6.66 -13.60
CA LEU A 268 -11.49 7.70 -12.63
C LEU A 268 -10.29 8.59 -12.27
N TYR A 269 -9.08 8.03 -12.17
CA TYR A 269 -7.89 8.85 -12.00
C TYR A 269 -7.68 9.75 -13.22
N GLN A 270 -7.60 9.18 -14.43
CA GLN A 270 -7.30 9.94 -15.65
C GLN A 270 -8.34 11.02 -15.99
N GLY A 271 -9.60 10.86 -15.57
CA GLY A 271 -10.66 11.84 -15.70
C GLY A 271 -10.63 12.97 -14.67
N ALA A 272 -9.84 12.84 -13.61
CA ALA A 272 -9.77 13.83 -12.54
C ALA A 272 -8.94 15.06 -12.94
N THR A 273 -9.40 16.25 -12.55
CA THR A 273 -8.65 17.49 -12.72
C THR A 273 -7.52 17.63 -11.69
N LEU A 274 -7.72 17.08 -10.50
CA LEU A 274 -6.77 17.15 -9.39
C LEU A 274 -6.97 15.95 -8.47
N PHE A 275 -5.89 15.35 -7.99
CA PHE A 275 -5.93 14.33 -6.96
C PHE A 275 -5.58 14.91 -5.59
N LEU A 276 -6.45 14.68 -4.60
CA LEU A 276 -6.30 15.20 -3.24
C LEU A 276 -6.06 14.06 -2.26
N PHE A 277 -4.89 14.04 -1.61
CA PHE A 277 -4.55 13.00 -0.65
C PHE A 277 -3.72 13.53 0.53
N PRO A 278 -4.20 14.56 1.25
CA PRO A 278 -3.52 15.14 2.41
C PRO A 278 -3.78 14.30 3.67
N THR A 279 -3.35 13.05 3.67
CA THR A 279 -3.51 12.12 4.80
C THR A 279 -2.54 12.44 5.93
N LEU A 280 -2.90 12.10 7.17
CA LEU A 280 -2.06 12.35 8.35
C LEU A 280 -0.82 11.47 8.38
N TYR A 281 -0.96 10.22 7.90
CA TYR A 281 0.12 9.24 7.89
C TYR A 281 -0.14 8.14 6.86
N GLU A 282 0.91 7.75 6.13
CA GLU A 282 0.95 6.61 5.21
C GLU A 282 2.28 5.86 5.33
N GLY A 283 2.23 4.53 5.12
CA GLY A 283 3.45 3.73 5.02
C GLY A 283 4.15 3.84 3.67
N PHE A 284 3.40 4.20 2.60
CA PHE A 284 3.93 4.50 1.27
C PHE A 284 3.07 5.53 0.52
N GLY A 285 1.80 5.21 0.26
CA GLY A 285 0.89 6.09 -0.47
C GLY A 285 0.67 5.65 -1.91
N LEU A 286 0.29 4.38 -2.15
CA LEU A 286 -0.08 3.87 -3.47
C LEU A 286 -0.99 4.82 -4.27
N PRO A 287 -2.06 5.41 -3.68
CA PRO A 287 -2.94 6.33 -4.41
C PRO A 287 -2.22 7.55 -5.02
N VAL A 288 -1.16 8.03 -4.38
CA VAL A 288 -0.36 9.16 -4.89
C VAL A 288 0.42 8.76 -6.14
N VAL A 289 1.07 7.59 -6.14
CA VAL A 289 1.82 7.12 -7.32
C VAL A 289 0.89 6.64 -8.43
N GLU A 290 -0.31 6.16 -8.11
CA GLU A 290 -1.38 5.84 -9.07
C GLU A 290 -1.86 7.11 -9.79
N ALA A 291 -2.10 8.20 -9.05
CA ALA A 291 -2.46 9.51 -9.63
C ALA A 291 -1.34 10.06 -10.52
N MET A 292 -0.08 10.00 -10.06
CA MET A 292 1.08 10.43 -10.84
C MET A 292 1.22 9.64 -12.15
N ALA A 293 1.07 8.29 -12.09
CA ALA A 293 1.11 7.42 -13.26
C ALA A 293 -0.04 7.70 -14.23
N SER A 294 -1.20 8.05 -13.70
CA SER A 294 -2.41 8.42 -14.46
C SER A 294 -2.39 9.84 -15.01
N ARG A 295 -1.28 10.59 -14.87
CA ARG A 295 -1.10 11.96 -15.37
C ARG A 295 -2.04 12.97 -14.70
N VAL A 296 -2.30 12.82 -13.42
CA VAL A 296 -3.12 13.74 -12.64
C VAL A 296 -2.22 14.57 -11.72
N PRO A 297 -2.39 15.89 -11.64
CA PRO A 297 -1.65 16.69 -10.67
C PRO A 297 -2.08 16.32 -9.25
N VAL A 298 -1.14 16.34 -8.30
CA VAL A 298 -1.34 15.81 -6.95
C VAL A 298 -1.13 16.93 -5.91
N VAL A 299 -2.08 17.03 -4.98
CA VAL A 299 -1.90 17.73 -3.69
C VAL A 299 -1.90 16.67 -2.59
N THR A 300 -0.80 16.58 -1.83
CA THR A 300 -0.61 15.56 -0.80
C THR A 300 0.17 16.11 0.40
N SER A 301 0.35 15.28 1.44
CA SER A 301 0.97 15.71 2.69
C SER A 301 2.49 15.88 2.61
N ASN A 302 3.01 16.84 3.36
CA ASN A 302 4.44 17.04 3.60
C ASN A 302 4.99 16.17 4.75
N THR A 303 4.27 15.10 5.15
CA THR A 303 4.59 14.24 6.28
C THR A 303 4.65 12.77 5.87
N SER A 304 5.20 11.92 6.73
CA SER A 304 5.32 10.47 6.56
C SER A 304 5.97 10.05 5.23
N ALA A 305 5.65 8.87 4.73
CA ALA A 305 6.14 8.42 3.43
C ALA A 305 5.64 9.25 2.24
N LEU A 306 4.56 10.03 2.39
CA LEU A 306 4.06 10.90 1.33
C LEU A 306 5.06 12.01 0.98
N LYS A 307 5.75 12.58 1.98
CA LYS A 307 6.85 13.51 1.72
C LYS A 307 7.95 12.84 0.90
N GLU A 308 8.41 11.66 1.31
CA GLU A 308 9.45 10.89 0.62
C GLU A 308 9.08 10.56 -0.84
N VAL A 309 7.82 10.20 -1.07
CA VAL A 309 7.32 9.82 -2.40
C VAL A 309 7.13 11.03 -3.32
N ALA A 310 6.64 12.16 -2.78
CA ALA A 310 6.08 13.26 -3.56
C ALA A 310 6.88 14.56 -3.52
N GLU A 311 7.93 14.70 -2.67
CA GLU A 311 8.72 15.93 -2.56
C GLU A 311 9.39 16.29 -3.89
N GLY A 312 9.11 17.49 -4.39
CA GLY A 312 9.58 17.96 -5.69
C GLY A 312 8.79 17.46 -6.91
N TYR A 313 7.72 16.66 -6.70
CA TYR A 313 6.91 16.07 -7.76
C TYR A 313 5.41 16.32 -7.62
N ALA A 314 4.96 16.81 -6.48
CA ALA A 314 3.57 17.16 -6.18
C ALA A 314 3.52 18.45 -5.34
N HIS A 315 2.33 19.02 -5.18
CA HIS A 315 2.10 20.12 -4.27
C HIS A 315 1.96 19.57 -2.85
N LEU A 316 2.93 19.83 -1.98
CA LEU A 316 2.94 19.36 -0.61
C LEU A 316 2.29 20.37 0.33
N VAL A 317 1.47 19.88 1.26
CA VAL A 317 0.74 20.67 2.25
C VAL A 317 0.83 20.06 3.64
N ASN A 318 0.69 20.87 4.68
CA ASN A 318 0.45 20.38 6.03
C ASN A 318 -0.98 19.81 6.11
N PRO A 319 -1.16 18.50 6.38
CA PRO A 319 -2.49 17.88 6.40
C PRO A 319 -3.40 18.40 7.54
N LEU A 320 -2.85 19.07 8.54
CA LEU A 320 -3.60 19.66 9.64
C LEU A 320 -4.07 21.09 9.33
N ASP A 321 -3.51 21.74 8.31
CA ASP A 321 -3.83 23.12 7.94
C ASP A 321 -4.82 23.14 6.76
N VAL A 322 -6.11 23.30 7.10
CA VAL A 322 -7.20 23.39 6.12
C VAL A 322 -7.03 24.57 5.15
N GLU A 323 -6.48 25.70 5.62
CA GLU A 323 -6.27 26.89 4.78
C GLU A 323 -5.13 26.67 3.76
N GLU A 324 -4.04 25.98 4.16
CA GLU A 324 -2.96 25.61 3.26
C GLU A 324 -3.45 24.63 2.18
N ILE A 325 -4.23 23.60 2.57
CA ILE A 325 -4.84 22.66 1.62
C ILE A 325 -5.76 23.42 0.65
N ALA A 326 -6.60 24.34 1.17
CA ALA A 326 -7.53 25.13 0.35
C ALA A 326 -6.80 26.02 -0.67
N LYS A 327 -5.72 26.69 -0.26
CA LYS A 327 -4.88 27.50 -1.17
C LYS A 327 -4.24 26.66 -2.25
N ALA A 328 -3.73 25.46 -1.92
CA ALA A 328 -3.16 24.54 -2.88
C ALA A 328 -4.21 24.09 -3.91
N ILE A 329 -5.43 23.78 -3.46
CA ILE A 329 -6.55 23.46 -4.36
C ILE A 329 -6.86 24.63 -5.28
N ALA A 330 -7.07 25.84 -4.71
CA ALA A 330 -7.40 27.05 -5.46
C ALA A 330 -6.33 27.37 -6.50
N GLN A 331 -5.04 27.27 -6.13
CA GLN A 331 -3.92 27.47 -7.05
C GLN A 331 -3.96 26.47 -8.21
N CYS A 332 -4.10 25.17 -7.92
CA CYS A 332 -4.18 24.15 -8.95
C CYS A 332 -5.40 24.34 -9.86
N MET A 333 -6.53 24.83 -9.34
CA MET A 333 -7.72 25.08 -10.16
C MET A 333 -7.62 26.33 -11.02
N ALA A 334 -6.92 27.37 -10.54
CA ALA A 334 -6.74 28.64 -11.26
C ALA A 334 -5.62 28.61 -12.31
N ASP A 335 -4.57 27.79 -12.09
CA ASP A 335 -3.31 27.84 -12.85
C ASP A 335 -3.08 26.52 -13.60
N GLU A 336 -3.34 26.52 -14.91
CA GLU A 336 -3.17 25.36 -15.78
C GLU A 336 -1.69 25.02 -16.00
N ASP A 337 -0.82 26.04 -16.12
CA ASP A 337 0.62 25.84 -16.29
C ASP A 337 1.21 25.15 -15.04
N HIS A 338 0.72 25.52 -13.86
CA HIS A 338 1.11 24.87 -12.62
C HIS A 338 0.67 23.40 -12.59
N ARG A 339 -0.58 23.09 -12.99
CA ARG A 339 -1.04 21.69 -13.11
C ARG A 339 -0.18 20.89 -14.08
N ASP A 340 0.10 21.46 -15.26
CA ASP A 340 0.91 20.81 -16.30
C ASP A 340 2.34 20.52 -15.83
N ALA A 341 2.92 21.44 -15.07
CA ALA A 341 4.23 21.22 -14.45
C ALA A 341 4.20 20.05 -13.45
N LEU A 342 3.18 20.00 -12.58
CA LEU A 342 2.98 18.89 -11.61
C LEU A 342 2.77 17.55 -12.32
N ILE A 343 1.98 17.53 -13.41
CA ILE A 343 1.76 16.32 -14.22
C ILE A 343 3.08 15.79 -14.77
N LYS A 344 3.89 16.64 -15.40
CA LYS A 344 5.19 16.23 -15.97
C LYS A 344 6.13 15.68 -14.91
N LEU A 345 6.21 16.32 -13.76
CA LEU A 345 7.02 15.89 -12.62
C LEU A 345 6.50 14.57 -12.04
N GLY A 346 5.19 14.46 -11.82
CA GLY A 346 4.55 13.26 -11.27
C GLY A 346 4.75 12.02 -12.16
N VAL A 347 4.53 12.16 -13.46
CA VAL A 347 4.77 11.07 -14.42
C VAL A 347 6.22 10.60 -14.37
N ARG A 348 7.19 11.53 -14.34
CA ARG A 348 8.60 11.18 -14.20
C ARG A 348 8.87 10.42 -12.89
N ARG A 349 8.28 10.87 -11.79
CA ARG A 349 8.43 10.19 -10.49
C ARG A 349 7.83 8.79 -10.47
N ALA A 350 6.66 8.60 -11.09
CA ALA A 350 5.99 7.30 -11.16
C ALA A 350 6.86 6.22 -11.83
N GLU A 351 7.81 6.58 -12.73
CA GLU A 351 8.74 5.64 -13.35
C GLU A 351 9.69 4.95 -12.34
N ASP A 352 9.92 5.56 -11.18
CA ASP A 352 10.73 4.96 -10.12
C ASP A 352 10.01 3.79 -9.42
N PHE A 353 8.68 3.70 -9.56
CA PHE A 353 7.81 2.76 -8.85
C PHE A 353 7.22 1.72 -9.80
N ARG A 354 8.00 0.68 -10.12
CA ARG A 354 7.60 -0.45 -10.98
C ARG A 354 7.59 -1.75 -10.21
N TRP A 355 6.56 -2.56 -10.41
CA TRP A 355 6.45 -3.88 -9.76
C TRP A 355 7.59 -4.82 -10.15
N SER A 356 8.15 -4.73 -11.36
CA SER A 356 9.33 -5.46 -11.75
C SER A 356 10.52 -5.16 -10.83
N ARG A 357 10.76 -3.88 -10.52
CA ARG A 357 11.81 -3.46 -9.58
C ARG A 357 11.52 -3.91 -8.14
N THR A 358 10.24 -3.87 -7.71
CA THR A 358 9.80 -4.40 -6.41
C THR A 358 10.11 -5.90 -6.31
N ALA A 359 9.80 -6.68 -7.38
CA ALA A 359 10.09 -8.10 -7.44
C ALA A 359 11.60 -8.41 -7.43
N GLU A 360 12.39 -7.70 -8.22
CA GLU A 360 13.87 -7.83 -8.24
C GLU A 360 14.45 -7.61 -6.84
N GLN A 361 14.09 -6.51 -6.19
CA GLN A 361 14.56 -6.18 -4.84
C GLN A 361 14.07 -7.19 -3.79
N THR A 362 12.85 -7.71 -3.95
CA THR A 362 12.31 -8.76 -3.08
C THR A 362 13.11 -10.06 -3.24
N LEU A 363 13.44 -10.47 -4.46
CA LEU A 363 14.30 -11.62 -4.73
C LEU A 363 15.71 -11.43 -4.15
N ASP A 364 16.26 -10.24 -4.19
CA ASP A 364 17.55 -9.93 -3.54
C ASP A 364 17.46 -10.12 -2.02
N VAL A 365 16.36 -9.72 -1.41
CA VAL A 365 16.10 -9.96 0.03
C VAL A 365 16.01 -11.46 0.31
N TYR A 366 15.29 -12.25 -0.50
CA TYR A 366 15.21 -13.70 -0.39
C TYR A 366 16.58 -14.34 -0.49
N ASN A 367 17.34 -14.03 -1.53
CA ASN A 367 18.69 -14.52 -1.74
C ASN A 367 19.63 -14.16 -0.58
N SER A 368 19.52 -12.95 -0.02
CA SER A 368 20.34 -12.51 1.11
C SER A 368 20.06 -13.30 2.41
N ALA A 369 18.82 -13.78 2.57
CA ALA A 369 18.43 -14.61 3.72
C ALA A 369 18.91 -16.06 3.54
N LEU A 370 18.75 -16.61 2.32
CA LEU A 370 19.11 -18.01 1.99
C LEU A 370 20.64 -18.25 1.96
N ARG A 371 21.45 -17.32 1.42
CA ARG A 371 22.92 -17.45 1.34
C ARG A 371 23.67 -17.41 2.67
N ARG A 372 23.09 -16.90 3.73
CA ARG A 372 23.76 -16.80 5.05
C ARG A 372 24.09 -18.16 5.67
N ASP A 373 23.37 -19.23 5.35
CA ASP A 373 23.64 -20.56 5.92
C ASP A 373 24.79 -21.29 5.24
N SER A 374 25.05 -21.03 3.95
CA SER A 374 26.18 -21.63 3.23
C SER A 374 27.55 -21.24 3.78
N ARG A 375 27.63 -20.09 4.51
CA ARG A 375 28.87 -19.65 5.17
C ARG A 375 29.06 -20.19 6.58
N LYS A 376 27.99 -20.60 7.27
CA LYS A 376 28.10 -21.22 8.60
C LYS A 376 28.52 -22.69 8.52
N GLY A 377 28.15 -23.39 7.45
CA GLY A 377 28.56 -24.79 7.20
C GLY A 377 30.02 -24.98 6.84
N LYS A 378 30.73 -23.94 6.38
CA LYS A 378 32.16 -24.02 6.00
C LYS A 378 33.16 -23.70 7.13
N ARG A 379 32.70 -23.36 8.33
CA ARG A 379 33.57 -23.05 9.49
C ARG A 379 33.75 -24.21 10.49
N GLN A 380 33.27 -25.40 10.20
CA GLN A 380 33.42 -26.58 11.09
C GLN A 380 34.09 -27.76 10.38
N THR A 381 35.20 -27.52 9.65
CA THR A 381 36.16 -28.60 9.36
C THR A 381 37.54 -27.95 9.25
N ASP A 382 38.11 -27.60 10.36
CA ASP A 382 39.55 -27.41 10.47
C ASP A 382 40.12 -28.71 11.06
N PRO A 383 40.87 -29.52 10.32
CA PRO A 383 41.43 -30.74 10.84
C PRO A 383 42.84 -30.45 11.42
N LYS A 384 42.87 -29.82 12.60
CA LYS A 384 44.11 -29.73 13.40
C LYS A 384 43.79 -29.99 14.84
N ASP A 385 43.55 -31.27 15.16
CA ASP A 385 43.82 -31.85 16.48
C ASP A 385 43.88 -33.38 16.34
N LYS A 386 44.93 -33.82 15.66
CA LYS A 386 45.48 -35.18 15.82
C LYS A 386 47.00 -35.06 15.65
N ALA A 387 47.66 -34.79 16.77
CA ALA A 387 49.02 -35.21 17.03
C ALA A 387 49.24 -35.23 18.55
#